data_67e0855f1f46af4c017791cf4b6176cd
#
_entry.id   67e0855f1f46af4c017791cf4b6176cd
#
_cell.length_a   1.000
_cell.length_b   1.000
_cell.length_c   1.000
_cell.angle_alpha   90.00
_cell.angle_beta   90.00
_cell.angle_gamma   90.00
#
_symmetry.space_group_name_H-M   'P 1'
#
loop_
_entity.id
_entity.type
_entity.pdbx_description
1 polymer ?
#
loop_
_entity_poly.entity_id
_entity_poly.type
_entity_poly.pdbx_seq_one_letter_code
_entity_poly.pdbx_strand_id
1 'polypeptide(L)'
;NGLRECGFESGDGIALYMPMTPECVAAYLGVVKAGCSVISIADSFAAGDVKKRLEIGGAKGVVTVDGFARGGKAIPLYSKVVEAGAPRTIVIPSLADADLELREGDFIWDDFLSTDDSFDSVAADPQTPINILFSSGTTGDPKAIPWNHLTPIKCAMDGCFHQDIREGDVVAWPTNIGWMMGPWLIFAALMNGASVALYEGLPVGKGFTGFVRNAKVSMLGL
;
A
#
# COMPACT_ATOMS: atom_id res chain seq x y z
N ASN A 1 -13.09 5.49 -9.11
CA ASN A 1 -13.39 6.61 -10.01
C ASN A 1 -12.22 7.57 -10.12
N GLY A 2 -11.65 8.14 -9.05
CA GLY A 2 -10.57 9.14 -9.12
C GLY A 2 -9.40 8.78 -10.05
N LEU A 3 -8.95 7.51 -10.08
CA LEU A 3 -7.91 7.09 -11.04
C LEU A 3 -8.34 7.31 -12.49
N ARG A 4 -9.57 6.94 -12.85
CA ARG A 4 -10.11 7.13 -14.21
C ARG A 4 -10.27 8.60 -14.56
N GLU A 5 -10.75 9.40 -13.63
CA GLU A 5 -10.91 10.86 -13.79
C GLU A 5 -9.57 11.56 -13.98
N CYS A 6 -8.51 11.03 -13.37
CA CYS A 6 -7.12 11.47 -13.59
C CYS A 6 -6.48 10.91 -14.87
N GLY A 7 -7.21 10.10 -15.66
CA GLY A 7 -6.73 9.57 -16.94
C GLY A 7 -5.89 8.31 -16.85
N PHE A 8 -5.90 7.59 -15.71
CA PHE A 8 -5.29 6.26 -15.63
C PHE A 8 -6.20 5.20 -16.25
N GLU A 9 -5.59 4.25 -16.93
CA GLU A 9 -6.27 3.18 -17.65
C GLU A 9 -6.02 1.80 -17.02
N SER A 10 -6.88 0.84 -17.33
CA SER A 10 -6.68 -0.55 -16.93
C SER A 10 -5.34 -1.06 -17.47
N GLY A 11 -4.56 -1.70 -16.61
CA GLY A 11 -3.20 -2.18 -16.89
C GLY A 11 -2.09 -1.21 -16.46
N ASP A 12 -2.40 0.04 -16.12
CA ASP A 12 -1.41 0.97 -15.61
C ASP A 12 -0.83 0.54 -14.25
N GLY A 13 0.46 0.80 -14.06
CA GLY A 13 1.14 0.60 -12.79
C GLY A 13 1.00 1.84 -11.88
N ILE A 14 0.43 1.67 -10.69
CA ILE A 14 0.30 2.72 -9.68
C ILE A 14 1.14 2.34 -8.46
N ALA A 15 2.18 3.12 -8.17
CA ALA A 15 3.03 2.85 -7.03
C ALA A 15 2.37 3.30 -5.72
N LEU A 16 2.50 2.49 -4.68
CA LEU A 16 2.20 2.86 -3.31
C LEU A 16 3.52 2.95 -2.53
N TYR A 17 3.86 4.16 -2.10
CA TYR A 17 5.05 4.45 -1.30
C TYR A 17 4.65 5.22 -0.05
N MET A 18 4.17 4.48 0.97
CA MET A 18 3.59 5.07 2.17
C MET A 18 3.54 4.05 3.32
N PRO A 19 3.35 4.50 4.57
CA PRO A 19 3.08 3.61 5.70
C PRO A 19 1.81 2.79 5.48
N MET A 20 1.68 1.70 6.25
CA MET A 20 0.50 0.85 6.23
C MET A 20 -0.61 1.51 7.06
N THR A 21 -1.44 2.33 6.42
CA THR A 21 -2.58 3.05 7.00
C THR A 21 -3.89 2.57 6.37
N PRO A 22 -5.07 2.93 6.89
CA PRO A 22 -6.35 2.64 6.24
C PRO A 22 -6.41 3.18 4.80
N GLU A 23 -5.86 4.37 4.55
CA GLU A 23 -5.80 4.97 3.20
C GLU A 23 -4.89 4.15 2.27
N CYS A 24 -3.79 3.59 2.79
CA CYS A 24 -2.93 2.68 2.03
C CYS A 24 -3.70 1.44 1.56
N VAL A 25 -4.49 0.84 2.46
CA VAL A 25 -5.33 -0.32 2.13
C VAL A 25 -6.42 0.06 1.13
N ALA A 26 -7.08 1.21 1.32
CA ALA A 26 -8.10 1.72 0.41
C ALA A 26 -7.53 2.00 -0.98
N ALA A 27 -6.37 2.68 -1.06
CA ALA A 27 -5.67 2.93 -2.32
C ALA A 27 -5.27 1.62 -3.01
N TYR A 28 -4.72 0.66 -2.27
CA TYR A 28 -4.34 -0.66 -2.79
C TYR A 28 -5.53 -1.35 -3.46
N LEU A 29 -6.65 -1.47 -2.74
CA LEU A 29 -7.86 -2.12 -3.25
C LEU A 29 -8.51 -1.31 -4.38
N GLY A 30 -8.47 0.01 -4.31
CA GLY A 30 -8.97 0.91 -5.36
C GLY A 30 -8.21 0.74 -6.67
N VAL A 31 -6.87 0.66 -6.61
CA VAL A 31 -6.01 0.39 -7.78
C VAL A 31 -6.36 -0.95 -8.42
N VAL A 32 -6.49 -2.02 -7.61
CA VAL A 32 -6.85 -3.35 -8.11
C VAL A 32 -8.26 -3.36 -8.72
N LYS A 33 -9.24 -2.73 -8.05
CA LYS A 33 -10.62 -2.61 -8.58
C LYS A 33 -10.67 -1.87 -9.92
N ALA A 34 -9.82 -0.88 -10.11
CA ALA A 34 -9.72 -0.12 -11.36
C ALA A 34 -9.07 -0.91 -12.51
N GLY A 35 -8.61 -2.14 -12.26
CA GLY A 35 -7.90 -2.96 -13.24
C GLY A 35 -6.43 -2.56 -13.43
N CYS A 36 -5.89 -1.75 -12.52
CA CYS A 36 -4.49 -1.34 -12.48
C CYS A 36 -3.65 -2.31 -11.63
N SER A 37 -2.33 -2.24 -11.76
CA SER A 37 -1.39 -3.00 -10.93
C SER A 37 -0.79 -2.10 -9.85
N VAL A 38 -0.74 -2.58 -8.62
CA VAL A 38 0.00 -1.90 -7.54
C VAL A 38 1.50 -2.16 -7.71
N ILE A 39 2.32 -1.13 -7.60
CA ILE A 39 3.77 -1.24 -7.46
C ILE A 39 4.09 -0.95 -6.00
N SER A 40 4.33 -2.01 -5.23
CA SER A 40 4.49 -1.92 -3.78
C SER A 40 5.91 -1.55 -3.40
N ILE A 41 6.08 -0.37 -2.76
CA ILE A 41 7.39 0.19 -2.39
C ILE A 41 7.41 0.46 -0.88
N ALA A 42 8.42 -0.06 -0.18
CA ALA A 42 8.55 0.15 1.26
C ALA A 42 8.90 1.61 1.60
N ASP A 43 8.24 2.18 2.60
CA ASP A 43 8.38 3.55 3.09
C ASP A 43 9.79 3.90 3.58
N SER A 44 10.59 2.87 3.88
CA SER A 44 11.97 3.00 4.35
C SER A 44 13.01 3.26 3.27
N PHE A 45 12.64 3.10 1.97
CA PHE A 45 13.59 3.27 0.88
C PHE A 45 13.98 4.74 0.66
N ALA A 46 15.20 4.94 0.19
CA ALA A 46 15.71 6.23 -0.25
C ALA A 46 15.23 6.54 -1.67
N ALA A 47 15.28 7.81 -2.08
CA ALA A 47 14.80 8.27 -3.39
C ALA A 47 15.39 7.48 -4.58
N GLY A 48 16.68 7.14 -4.54
CA GLY A 48 17.31 6.33 -5.58
C GLY A 48 16.75 4.91 -5.67
N ASP A 49 16.38 4.31 -4.53
CA ASP A 49 15.74 2.99 -4.50
C ASP A 49 14.29 3.04 -4.98
N VAL A 50 13.59 4.12 -4.66
CA VAL A 50 12.23 4.40 -5.15
C VAL A 50 12.27 4.54 -6.66
N LYS A 51 13.18 5.38 -7.20
CA LYS A 51 13.36 5.59 -8.65
C LYS A 51 13.50 4.27 -9.40
N LYS A 52 14.41 3.40 -8.97
CA LYS A 52 14.62 2.10 -9.62
C LYS A 52 13.36 1.26 -9.68
N ARG A 53 12.56 1.25 -8.59
CA ARG A 53 11.33 0.46 -8.51
C ARG A 53 10.20 1.05 -9.37
N LEU A 54 10.12 2.36 -9.45
CA LEU A 54 9.19 3.05 -10.35
C LEU A 54 9.50 2.69 -11.82
N GLU A 55 10.78 2.72 -12.19
CA GLU A 55 11.23 2.38 -13.55
C GLU A 55 10.98 0.91 -13.88
N ILE A 56 11.40 -0.02 -13.01
CA ILE A 56 11.22 -1.47 -13.22
C ILE A 56 9.73 -1.85 -13.24
N GLY A 57 8.93 -1.25 -12.37
CA GLY A 57 7.48 -1.49 -12.33
C GLY A 57 6.68 -0.79 -13.41
N GLY A 58 7.28 0.16 -14.15
CA GLY A 58 6.58 0.94 -15.17
C GLY A 58 5.53 1.87 -14.60
N ALA A 59 5.82 2.51 -13.46
CA ALA A 59 4.87 3.36 -12.75
C ALA A 59 4.37 4.51 -13.62
N LYS A 60 3.04 4.68 -13.67
CA LYS A 60 2.34 5.81 -14.31
C LYS A 60 1.86 6.84 -13.29
N GLY A 61 1.67 6.43 -12.05
CA GLY A 61 1.29 7.27 -10.93
C GLY A 61 1.86 6.77 -9.62
N VAL A 62 1.85 7.62 -8.61
CA VAL A 62 2.29 7.30 -7.24
C VAL A 62 1.24 7.78 -6.26
N VAL A 63 0.91 6.98 -5.26
CA VAL A 63 0.19 7.41 -4.06
C VAL A 63 1.19 7.39 -2.90
N THR A 64 1.27 8.48 -2.17
CA THR A 64 2.17 8.65 -1.03
C THR A 64 1.54 9.52 0.04
N VAL A 65 2.21 9.68 1.17
CA VAL A 65 1.93 10.71 2.16
C VAL A 65 2.95 11.85 2.05
N ASP A 66 2.62 13.05 2.54
CA ASP A 66 3.61 14.13 2.69
C ASP A 66 4.79 13.68 3.53
N GLY A 67 4.51 13.01 4.64
CA GLY A 67 5.47 12.39 5.55
C GLY A 67 4.77 11.67 6.68
N PHE A 68 5.52 11.10 7.59
CA PHE A 68 4.99 10.45 8.79
C PHE A 68 5.99 10.51 9.94
N ALA A 69 5.51 10.32 11.17
CA ALA A 69 6.36 10.29 12.35
C ALA A 69 6.72 8.86 12.75
N ARG A 70 8.01 8.56 12.90
CA ARG A 70 8.49 7.28 13.42
C ARG A 70 9.65 7.50 14.39
N GLY A 71 9.51 6.98 15.61
CA GLY A 71 10.54 7.13 16.65
C GLY A 71 10.82 8.60 17.03
N GLY A 72 9.81 9.47 16.99
CA GLY A 72 9.93 10.91 17.29
C GLY A 72 10.56 11.74 16.17
N LYS A 73 10.80 11.18 15.00
CA LYS A 73 11.34 11.87 13.82
C LYS A 73 10.28 11.95 12.72
N ALA A 74 10.12 13.12 12.11
CA ALA A 74 9.37 13.28 10.88
C ALA A 74 10.20 12.72 9.71
N ILE A 75 9.59 11.86 8.92
CA ILE A 75 10.18 11.25 7.72
C ILE A 75 9.40 11.77 6.52
N PRO A 76 9.96 12.68 5.73
CA PRO A 76 9.31 13.21 4.55
C PRO A 76 9.31 12.15 3.45
N LEU A 77 8.15 11.81 2.87
CA LEU A 77 8.06 10.87 1.76
C LEU A 77 7.83 11.58 0.43
N TYR A 78 6.97 12.58 0.36
CA TYR A 78 6.71 13.29 -0.87
C TYR A 78 7.98 13.91 -1.47
N SER A 79 8.85 14.52 -0.66
CA SER A 79 10.13 15.05 -1.16
C SER A 79 11.01 13.98 -1.78
N LYS A 80 11.02 12.74 -1.25
CA LYS A 80 11.74 11.61 -1.85
C LYS A 80 11.12 11.16 -3.18
N VAL A 81 9.78 11.23 -3.28
CA VAL A 81 9.06 10.94 -4.54
C VAL A 81 9.43 11.97 -5.60
N VAL A 82 9.49 13.24 -5.23
CA VAL A 82 9.94 14.33 -6.13
C VAL A 82 11.40 14.12 -6.56
N GLU A 83 12.30 13.84 -5.61
CA GLU A 83 13.72 13.55 -5.88
C GLU A 83 13.91 12.32 -6.78
N ALA A 84 13.05 11.29 -6.61
CA ALA A 84 13.05 10.10 -7.45
C ALA A 84 12.62 10.37 -8.90
N GLY A 85 12.12 11.56 -9.22
CA GLY A 85 11.57 11.89 -10.53
C GLY A 85 10.30 11.12 -10.85
N ALA A 86 9.49 10.86 -9.83
CA ALA A 86 8.25 10.09 -9.97
C ALA A 86 7.26 10.77 -10.94
N PRO A 87 6.39 9.99 -11.60
CA PRO A 87 5.29 10.51 -12.40
C PRO A 87 4.27 11.22 -11.51
N ARG A 88 3.10 11.57 -12.07
CA ARG A 88 1.99 12.20 -11.34
C ARG A 88 1.74 11.53 -9.99
N THR A 89 1.63 12.34 -8.94
CA THR A 89 1.57 11.84 -7.57
C THR A 89 0.30 12.32 -6.88
N ILE A 90 -0.35 11.41 -6.16
CA ILE A 90 -1.47 11.68 -5.27
C ILE A 90 -0.89 11.68 -3.84
N VAL A 91 -1.06 12.78 -3.13
CA VAL A 91 -0.46 12.99 -1.80
C VAL A 91 -1.54 13.05 -0.74
N ILE A 92 -1.43 12.20 0.26
CA ILE A 92 -2.30 12.18 1.43
C ILE A 92 -1.63 13.03 2.51
N PRO A 93 -2.22 14.16 2.95
CA PRO A 93 -1.71 14.93 4.08
C PRO A 93 -1.75 14.09 5.36
N SER A 94 -0.62 13.95 6.02
CA SER A 94 -0.46 13.14 7.23
C SER A 94 0.24 13.89 8.37
N LEU A 95 1.07 14.88 8.05
CA LEU A 95 1.74 15.73 9.03
C LEU A 95 0.89 16.99 9.28
N ALA A 96 0.52 17.23 10.54
CA ALA A 96 -0.46 18.25 10.93
C ALA A 96 -0.08 19.72 10.59
N ASP A 97 1.19 20.02 10.37
CA ASP A 97 1.70 21.38 10.18
C ASP A 97 2.63 21.51 8.94
N ALA A 98 2.51 20.62 7.96
CA ALA A 98 3.35 20.70 6.78
C ALA A 98 2.77 21.70 5.78
N ASP A 99 3.52 22.78 5.46
CA ASP A 99 3.29 23.55 4.24
C ASP A 99 3.60 22.66 3.04
N LEU A 100 2.56 21.97 2.56
CA LEU A 100 2.67 21.02 1.46
C LEU A 100 2.55 21.78 0.13
N GLU A 101 3.69 22.08 -0.48
CA GLU A 101 3.75 22.58 -1.85
C GLU A 101 3.80 21.42 -2.84
N LEU A 102 2.74 21.23 -3.63
CA LEU A 102 2.68 20.22 -4.66
C LEU A 102 3.36 20.69 -5.94
N ARG A 103 3.97 19.74 -6.68
CA ARG A 103 4.39 19.99 -8.07
C ARG A 103 3.15 20.21 -8.93
N GLU A 104 3.32 20.92 -10.03
CA GLU A 104 2.31 21.02 -11.08
C GLU A 104 1.90 19.63 -11.58
N GLY A 105 0.61 19.35 -11.58
CA GLY A 105 0.03 18.07 -12.01
C GLY A 105 -0.05 16.99 -10.94
N ASP A 106 0.43 17.22 -9.72
CA ASP A 106 0.18 16.36 -8.56
C ASP A 106 -1.15 16.75 -7.88
N PHE A 107 -1.73 15.82 -7.13
CA PHE A 107 -3.03 15.99 -6.48
C PHE A 107 -2.94 15.82 -4.97
N ILE A 108 -3.75 16.56 -4.24
CA ILE A 108 -4.13 16.23 -2.87
C ILE A 108 -5.15 15.08 -2.92
N TRP A 109 -5.08 14.19 -1.93
CA TRP A 109 -5.96 13.02 -1.83
C TRP A 109 -7.44 13.39 -1.88
N ASP A 110 -7.86 14.41 -1.14
CA ASP A 110 -9.27 14.80 -1.08
C ASP A 110 -9.79 15.34 -2.43
N ASP A 111 -8.94 16.04 -3.19
CA ASP A 111 -9.27 16.53 -4.54
C ASP A 111 -9.23 15.41 -5.59
N PHE A 112 -8.44 14.35 -5.34
CA PHE A 112 -8.37 13.17 -6.19
C PHE A 112 -9.58 12.25 -6.01
N LEU A 113 -10.17 12.20 -4.83
CA LEU A 113 -11.32 11.35 -4.56
C LEU A 113 -12.53 11.84 -5.37
N SER A 114 -13.14 10.92 -6.13
CA SER A 114 -14.40 11.19 -6.81
C SER A 114 -15.56 11.31 -5.82
N THR A 115 -16.51 12.16 -6.12
CA THR A 115 -17.79 12.24 -5.39
C THR A 115 -18.76 11.12 -5.77
N ASP A 116 -18.49 10.40 -6.87
CA ASP A 116 -19.24 9.20 -7.27
C ASP A 116 -18.65 7.98 -6.56
N ASP A 117 -19.41 7.38 -5.66
CA ASP A 117 -19.04 6.17 -4.90
C ASP A 117 -19.44 4.86 -5.61
N SER A 118 -20.17 4.96 -6.73
CA SER A 118 -20.54 3.83 -7.56
C SER A 118 -19.40 3.42 -8.48
N PHE A 119 -18.92 2.18 -8.35
CA PHE A 119 -17.86 1.65 -9.19
C PHE A 119 -17.94 0.14 -9.37
N ASP A 120 -18.11 -0.29 -10.60
CA ASP A 120 -18.00 -1.69 -10.97
C ASP A 120 -16.53 -2.09 -11.15
N SER A 121 -16.11 -3.14 -10.43
CA SER A 121 -14.75 -3.66 -10.55
C SER A 121 -14.47 -4.11 -11.99
N VAL A 122 -13.30 -3.76 -12.49
CA VAL A 122 -12.87 -4.20 -13.82
C VAL A 122 -12.62 -5.70 -13.82
N ALA A 123 -13.33 -6.40 -14.71
CA ALA A 123 -13.06 -7.82 -14.93
C ALA A 123 -11.73 -7.98 -15.70
N ALA A 124 -10.86 -8.84 -15.20
CA ALA A 124 -9.56 -9.10 -15.79
C ALA A 124 -9.28 -10.60 -15.88
N ASP A 125 -8.34 -10.97 -16.76
CA ASP A 125 -7.83 -12.35 -16.80
C ASP A 125 -7.16 -12.68 -15.46
N PRO A 126 -7.41 -13.86 -14.87
CA PRO A 126 -6.81 -14.28 -13.59
C PRO A 126 -5.28 -14.23 -13.56
N GLN A 127 -4.61 -14.30 -14.69
CA GLN A 127 -3.16 -14.20 -14.79
C GLN A 127 -2.64 -12.75 -14.86
N THR A 128 -3.53 -11.76 -15.00
CA THR A 128 -3.13 -10.35 -15.02
C THR A 128 -2.48 -9.96 -13.70
N PRO A 129 -1.31 -9.27 -13.72
CA PRO A 129 -0.69 -8.76 -12.52
C PRO A 129 -1.57 -7.75 -11.79
N ILE A 130 -1.70 -7.90 -10.47
CA ILE A 130 -2.38 -6.95 -9.59
C ILE A 130 -1.43 -6.22 -8.66
N ASN A 131 -0.26 -6.82 -8.41
CA ASN A 131 0.73 -6.26 -7.53
C ASN A 131 2.14 -6.66 -7.97
N ILE A 132 3.09 -5.75 -7.83
CA ILE A 132 4.51 -5.98 -8.08
C ILE A 132 5.27 -5.70 -6.79
N LEU A 133 5.83 -6.76 -6.20
CA LEU A 133 6.79 -6.69 -5.11
C LEU A 133 8.21 -6.75 -5.67
N PHE A 134 9.19 -6.48 -4.80
CA PHE A 134 10.60 -6.51 -5.19
C PHE A 134 11.42 -7.33 -4.19
N SER A 135 12.29 -8.19 -4.72
CA SER A 135 13.36 -8.79 -3.93
C SER A 135 14.61 -7.92 -3.99
N SER A 136 15.51 -8.10 -3.02
CA SER A 136 16.79 -7.37 -2.93
C SER A 136 17.75 -7.67 -4.09
N GLY A 137 17.50 -8.73 -4.86
CA GLY A 137 18.38 -9.17 -5.95
C GLY A 137 19.80 -9.53 -5.46
N THR A 138 20.34 -10.61 -5.94
CA THR A 138 21.74 -11.02 -5.63
C THR A 138 22.79 -10.23 -6.43
N THR A 139 22.33 -9.49 -7.47
CA THR A 139 23.17 -8.75 -8.42
C THR A 139 23.14 -7.23 -8.26
N GLY A 140 22.52 -6.73 -7.17
CA GLY A 140 22.46 -5.30 -6.83
C GLY A 140 21.19 -4.57 -7.28
N ASP A 141 20.54 -4.97 -8.38
CA ASP A 141 19.28 -4.37 -8.78
C ASP A 141 18.07 -5.20 -8.28
N PRO A 142 16.99 -4.53 -7.84
CA PRO A 142 15.79 -5.21 -7.39
C PRO A 142 15.14 -6.01 -8.53
N LYS A 143 14.60 -7.19 -8.20
CA LYS A 143 13.85 -8.02 -9.14
C LYS A 143 12.38 -7.91 -8.86
N ALA A 144 11.58 -7.61 -9.91
CA ALA A 144 10.13 -7.58 -9.82
C ALA A 144 9.56 -8.99 -9.60
N ILE A 145 8.62 -9.10 -8.68
CA ILE A 145 7.87 -10.32 -8.34
C ILE A 145 6.38 -10.00 -8.54
N PRO A 146 5.81 -10.30 -9.70
CA PRO A 146 4.41 -10.05 -9.96
C PRO A 146 3.50 -11.03 -9.21
N TRP A 147 2.46 -10.52 -8.60
CA TRP A 147 1.31 -11.25 -8.09
C TRP A 147 0.13 -11.06 -9.03
N ASN A 148 -0.57 -12.11 -9.36
CA ASN A 148 -1.77 -12.09 -10.19
C ASN A 148 -3.05 -12.24 -9.35
N HIS A 149 -4.22 -12.23 -9.99
CA HIS A 149 -5.51 -12.37 -9.31
C HIS A 149 -5.71 -13.69 -8.54
N LEU A 150 -4.89 -14.71 -8.77
CA LEU A 150 -4.94 -15.97 -8.02
C LEU A 150 -4.20 -15.88 -6.69
N THR A 151 -3.23 -14.95 -6.56
CA THR A 151 -2.44 -14.80 -5.34
C THR A 151 -3.28 -14.39 -4.12
N PRO A 152 -4.28 -13.47 -4.20
CA PRO A 152 -5.22 -13.20 -3.12
C PRO A 152 -5.93 -14.43 -2.58
N ILE A 153 -6.35 -15.34 -3.47
CA ILE A 153 -7.01 -16.60 -3.07
C ILE A 153 -6.04 -17.44 -2.25
N LYS A 154 -4.79 -17.54 -2.68
CA LYS A 154 -3.74 -18.25 -1.93
C LYS A 154 -3.48 -17.62 -0.57
N CYS A 155 -3.42 -16.27 -0.49
CA CYS A 155 -3.27 -15.55 0.79
C CYS A 155 -4.45 -15.86 1.73
N ALA A 156 -5.68 -15.84 1.22
CA ALA A 156 -6.87 -16.17 2.01
C ALA A 156 -6.84 -17.62 2.51
N MET A 157 -6.45 -18.56 1.65
CA MET A 157 -6.28 -19.98 2.03
C MET A 157 -5.22 -20.15 3.12
N ASP A 158 -4.07 -19.46 3.01
CA ASP A 158 -3.01 -19.51 4.02
C ASP A 158 -3.51 -18.95 5.35
N GLY A 159 -4.19 -17.81 5.31
CA GLY A 159 -4.82 -17.20 6.49
C GLY A 159 -5.79 -18.17 7.17
N CYS A 160 -6.67 -18.78 6.40
CA CYS A 160 -7.68 -19.72 6.90
C CYS A 160 -7.08 -21.03 7.43
N PHE A 161 -6.20 -21.69 6.66
CA PHE A 161 -5.75 -23.06 6.98
C PHE A 161 -4.52 -23.12 7.87
N HIS A 162 -3.65 -22.11 7.82
CA HIS A 162 -2.40 -22.10 8.58
C HIS A 162 -2.41 -21.18 9.77
N GLN A 163 -3.21 -20.11 9.72
CA GLN A 163 -3.30 -19.10 10.77
C GLN A 163 -4.65 -19.11 11.50
N ASP A 164 -5.59 -19.97 11.06
CA ASP A 164 -6.95 -20.11 11.59
C ASP A 164 -7.73 -18.77 11.63
N ILE A 165 -7.47 -17.91 10.65
CA ILE A 165 -8.19 -16.64 10.51
C ILE A 165 -9.63 -16.93 10.06
N ARG A 166 -10.61 -16.39 10.83
CA ARG A 166 -12.04 -16.59 10.63
C ARG A 166 -12.78 -15.27 10.62
N GLU A 167 -14.03 -15.34 10.22
CA GLU A 167 -14.97 -14.21 10.32
C GLU A 167 -15.01 -13.67 11.75
N GLY A 168 -14.90 -12.36 11.88
CA GLY A 168 -14.91 -11.65 13.17
C GLY A 168 -13.56 -11.58 13.88
N ASP A 169 -12.52 -12.25 13.37
CA ASP A 169 -11.16 -12.08 13.90
C ASP A 169 -10.62 -10.68 13.66
N VAL A 170 -9.64 -10.30 14.46
CA VAL A 170 -8.84 -9.08 14.28
C VAL A 170 -7.38 -9.47 14.09
N VAL A 171 -6.89 -9.23 12.89
CA VAL A 171 -5.55 -9.64 12.46
C VAL A 171 -4.62 -8.43 12.47
N ALA A 172 -3.49 -8.52 13.14
CA ALA A 172 -2.44 -7.51 13.13
C ALA A 172 -1.10 -8.11 12.72
N TRP A 173 -0.39 -7.41 11.86
CA TRP A 173 0.99 -7.72 11.48
C TRP A 173 1.72 -6.41 11.22
N PRO A 174 2.62 -5.97 12.12
CA PRO A 174 3.45 -4.80 11.87
C PRO A 174 4.35 -5.00 10.65
N THR A 175 3.92 -4.48 9.53
CA THR A 175 4.58 -4.65 8.23
C THR A 175 4.43 -3.38 7.39
N ASN A 176 4.84 -3.44 6.14
CA ASN A 176 4.70 -2.37 5.17
C ASN A 176 4.23 -2.93 3.82
N ILE A 177 3.57 -2.11 3.03
CA ILE A 177 3.02 -2.52 1.73
C ILE A 177 4.09 -3.03 0.76
N GLY A 178 5.34 -2.55 0.88
CA GLY A 178 6.46 -2.97 0.05
C GLY A 178 7.07 -4.33 0.42
N TRP A 179 6.59 -4.99 1.46
CA TRP A 179 6.97 -6.33 1.87
C TRP A 179 5.83 -7.32 1.63
N MET A 180 6.17 -8.58 1.38
CA MET A 180 5.19 -9.63 1.08
C MET A 180 4.04 -9.69 2.09
N MET A 181 4.33 -9.50 3.39
CA MET A 181 3.32 -9.58 4.44
C MET A 181 2.33 -8.42 4.44
N GLY A 182 2.63 -7.29 3.77
CA GLY A 182 1.70 -6.18 3.62
C GLY A 182 0.45 -6.58 2.80
N PRO A 183 0.58 -6.86 1.51
CA PRO A 183 -0.54 -7.33 0.71
C PRO A 183 -1.09 -8.69 1.17
N TRP A 184 -0.25 -9.58 1.72
CA TRP A 184 -0.73 -10.84 2.32
C TRP A 184 -1.74 -10.56 3.43
N LEU A 185 -1.44 -9.65 4.36
CA LEU A 185 -2.32 -9.28 5.49
C LEU A 185 -3.68 -8.78 5.00
N ILE A 186 -3.69 -7.91 3.97
CA ILE A 186 -4.94 -7.37 3.40
C ILE A 186 -5.85 -8.52 2.94
N PHE A 187 -5.33 -9.41 2.11
CA PHE A 187 -6.14 -10.47 1.53
C PHE A 187 -6.44 -11.60 2.52
N ALA A 188 -5.46 -11.99 3.34
CA ALA A 188 -5.66 -13.05 4.35
C ALA A 188 -6.72 -12.69 5.39
N ALA A 189 -6.79 -11.42 5.80
CA ALA A 189 -7.82 -10.96 6.72
C ALA A 189 -9.16 -10.73 6.01
N LEU A 190 -9.21 -9.81 5.06
CA LEU A 190 -10.48 -9.33 4.51
C LEU A 190 -11.26 -10.40 3.74
N MET A 191 -10.59 -11.30 3.02
CA MET A 191 -11.26 -12.37 2.30
C MET A 191 -11.81 -13.49 3.22
N ASN A 192 -11.34 -13.56 4.47
CA ASN A 192 -11.88 -14.46 5.49
C ASN A 192 -12.90 -13.77 6.41
N GLY A 193 -13.34 -12.56 6.11
CA GLY A 193 -14.30 -11.81 6.93
C GLY A 193 -13.73 -11.25 8.23
N ALA A 194 -12.40 -11.22 8.34
CA ALA A 194 -11.69 -10.66 9.49
C ALA A 194 -11.40 -9.17 9.28
N SER A 195 -11.10 -8.47 10.37
CA SER A 195 -10.65 -7.08 10.38
C SER A 195 -9.13 -7.01 10.38
N VAL A 196 -8.57 -5.98 9.74
CA VAL A 196 -7.14 -5.66 9.81
C VAL A 196 -6.94 -4.57 10.86
N ALA A 197 -6.10 -4.83 11.87
CA ALA A 197 -5.66 -3.82 12.83
C ALA A 197 -4.29 -3.27 12.42
N LEU A 198 -4.24 -1.99 12.12
CA LEU A 198 -3.03 -1.28 11.65
C LEU A 198 -2.43 -0.47 12.79
N TYR A 199 -1.13 -0.54 12.98
CA TYR A 199 -0.40 0.19 14.00
C TYR A 199 0.64 1.12 13.37
N GLU A 200 0.45 2.40 13.58
CA GLU A 200 1.43 3.41 13.19
C GLU A 200 2.44 3.61 14.31
N GLY A 201 3.69 3.25 14.06
CA GLY A 201 4.76 3.41 15.02
C GLY A 201 5.72 2.21 15.07
N LEU A 202 6.59 2.23 16.08
CA LEU A 202 7.49 1.10 16.34
C LEU A 202 6.70 0.02 17.10
N PRO A 203 6.70 -1.24 16.63
CA PRO A 203 5.93 -2.33 17.25
C PRO A 203 6.62 -2.86 18.51
N VAL A 204 6.91 -1.97 19.46
CA VAL A 204 7.60 -2.28 20.71
C VAL A 204 7.01 -1.53 21.89
N GLY A 205 7.21 -2.06 23.08
CA GLY A 205 6.87 -1.42 24.33
C GLY A 205 5.36 -1.32 24.63
N LYS A 206 5.02 -0.48 25.62
CA LYS A 206 3.66 -0.40 26.18
C LYS A 206 2.62 0.15 25.20
N GLY A 207 3.04 1.00 24.25
CA GLY A 207 2.16 1.55 23.23
C GLY A 207 1.63 0.45 22.32
N PHE A 208 2.51 -0.37 21.79
CA PHE A 208 2.16 -1.48 20.90
C PHE A 208 1.34 -2.55 21.63
N THR A 209 1.76 -2.98 22.82
CA THR A 209 0.99 -3.97 23.58
C THR A 209 -0.38 -3.44 24.02
N GLY A 210 -0.49 -2.13 24.30
CA GLY A 210 -1.77 -1.46 24.54
C GLY A 210 -2.68 -1.50 23.31
N PHE A 211 -2.14 -1.21 22.13
CA PHE A 211 -2.86 -1.32 20.86
C PHE A 211 -3.39 -2.73 20.63
N VAL A 212 -2.53 -3.76 20.71
CA VAL A 212 -2.91 -5.17 20.52
C VAL A 212 -4.10 -5.55 21.43
N ARG A 213 -4.02 -5.17 22.72
CA ARG A 213 -5.09 -5.44 23.69
C ARG A 213 -6.38 -4.66 23.36
N ASN A 214 -6.27 -3.35 23.08
CA ASN A 214 -7.44 -2.49 22.90
C ASN A 214 -8.16 -2.78 21.57
N ALA A 215 -7.42 -3.13 20.52
CA ALA A 215 -7.97 -3.59 19.25
C ALA A 215 -8.49 -5.03 19.33
N LYS A 216 -8.31 -5.73 20.46
CA LYS A 216 -8.72 -7.14 20.65
C LYS A 216 -8.14 -8.04 19.56
N VAL A 217 -6.86 -7.85 19.22
CA VAL A 217 -6.18 -8.66 18.21
C VAL A 217 -6.25 -10.13 18.60
N SER A 218 -6.81 -10.96 17.72
CA SER A 218 -6.93 -12.42 17.91
C SER A 218 -5.78 -13.17 17.21
N MET A 219 -5.23 -12.60 16.12
CA MET A 219 -4.06 -13.13 15.41
C MET A 219 -3.01 -12.04 15.29
N LEU A 220 -1.83 -12.26 15.84
CA LEU A 220 -0.70 -11.35 15.77
C LEU A 220 0.48 -12.01 15.07
N GLY A 221 0.91 -11.44 13.95
CA GLY A 221 2.17 -11.76 13.29
C GLY A 221 3.29 -10.83 13.76
N LEU A 222 4.52 -11.33 13.83
CA LEU A 222 5.73 -10.59 14.22
C LEU A 222 6.90 -10.92 13.30
#